data_3cf207412b023e786b2fe3fe7bfc7150
#
_entry.id   3cf207412b023e786b2fe3fe7bfc7150
#
_cell.length_a   1.000
_cell.length_b   1.000
_cell.length_c   1.000
_cell.angle_alpha   90.00
_cell.angle_beta   90.00
_cell.angle_gamma   90.00
#
_symmetry.space_group_name_H-M   'P 1'
#
loop_
_entity.id
_entity.type
_entity.pdbx_description
1 polymer ?
#
loop_
_entity_poly.entity_id
_entity_poly.type
_entity_poly.pdbx_seq_one_letter_code
_entity_poly.pdbx_strand_id
1 'polypeptide(L)'
;MLACPVCTEPLARTAPGQAGCTTGHRFDEAKQGHLTLLPAKRRALTADTPAMVDARLRFLGRGHYAPVERALAVVVVEASAPGIVLDVGSGPGTYLAHALRAAGTDGRPVVAPGASGTAAGGPSPEPEPEPEPEPEPGPGTRLGLALDLSAVAIRRAARAHERAGAVVGDVTERLPVVDDAAAVVLDVFAPRNQTEYARVLRPDGVLAVVTPRTGHLAELAEATIAVDPEKERRLHDSLTPAFTRRSSDDLTWTMELSAEDVHDVVHMGPSHHHVDPERVFAPTRVTAAVTVSTWAPVR
;
A
#
# COMPACT_ATOMS: atom_id res chain seq x y z
N MET A 1 11.90 -8.38 10.53
CA MET A 1 11.38 -8.15 9.17
C MET A 1 12.01 -6.94 8.48
N LEU A 2 12.29 -5.83 9.20
CA LEU A 2 13.01 -4.70 8.64
C LEU A 2 14.51 -4.94 8.61
N ALA A 3 15.19 -4.38 7.59
CA ALA A 3 16.64 -4.35 7.44
C ALA A 3 17.17 -2.92 7.62
N CYS A 4 18.35 -2.80 8.18
CA CYS A 4 19.04 -1.53 8.33
C CYS A 4 19.43 -0.97 6.95
N PRO A 5 19.07 0.26 6.59
CA PRO A 5 19.40 0.84 5.28
C PRO A 5 20.90 1.15 5.12
N VAL A 6 21.69 1.03 6.20
CA VAL A 6 23.13 1.33 6.20
C VAL A 6 23.98 0.07 6.06
N CYS A 7 23.63 -1.01 6.80
CA CYS A 7 24.45 -2.23 6.86
C CYS A 7 23.67 -3.51 6.53
N THR A 8 22.41 -3.41 6.19
CA THR A 8 21.50 -4.52 5.83
C THR A 8 21.16 -5.51 6.95
N GLU A 9 21.79 -5.38 8.13
CA GLU A 9 21.48 -6.20 9.31
C GLU A 9 20.01 -6.03 9.75
N PRO A 10 19.39 -7.05 10.31
CA PRO A 10 18.03 -6.95 10.83
C PRO A 10 17.88 -5.82 11.86
N LEU A 11 16.75 -5.11 11.79
CA LEU A 11 16.35 -4.14 12.80
C LEU A 11 15.47 -4.81 13.86
N ALA A 12 15.78 -4.53 15.12
CA ALA A 12 14.98 -4.92 16.28
C ALA A 12 14.60 -3.68 17.09
N ARG A 13 13.57 -3.77 17.91
CA ARG A 13 13.25 -2.72 18.89
C ARG A 13 14.34 -2.69 19.95
N THR A 14 15.01 -1.56 20.13
CA THR A 14 16.11 -1.37 21.09
C THR A 14 15.67 -0.60 22.34
N ALA A 15 14.63 0.23 22.20
CA ALA A 15 13.96 0.95 23.29
C ALA A 15 12.52 1.29 22.84
N PRO A 16 11.64 1.75 23.72
CA PRO A 16 10.35 2.32 23.33
C PRO A 16 10.54 3.43 22.29
N GLY A 17 9.87 3.31 21.15
CA GLY A 17 9.99 4.28 20.04
C GLY A 17 11.32 4.28 19.30
N GLN A 18 12.14 3.21 19.40
CA GLN A 18 13.42 3.13 18.68
C GLN A 18 13.69 1.75 18.12
N ALA A 19 14.12 1.69 16.86
CA ALA A 19 14.65 0.49 16.21
C ALA A 19 16.17 0.61 16.00
N GLY A 20 16.89 -0.52 16.03
CA GLY A 20 18.33 -0.52 15.79
C GLY A 20 18.84 -1.87 15.33
N CYS A 21 20.05 -1.90 14.77
CA CYS A 21 20.76 -3.11 14.36
C CYS A 21 21.93 -3.43 15.27
N THR A 22 22.50 -4.63 15.12
CA THR A 22 23.65 -5.12 15.92
C THR A 22 24.92 -4.31 15.72
N THR A 23 25.06 -3.65 14.55
CA THR A 23 26.20 -2.76 14.25
C THR A 23 26.07 -1.35 14.84
N GLY A 24 25.00 -1.05 15.58
CA GLY A 24 24.85 0.17 16.34
C GLY A 24 24.05 1.28 15.66
N HIS A 25 23.57 1.12 14.43
CA HIS A 25 22.69 2.13 13.82
C HIS A 25 21.34 2.17 14.56
N ARG A 26 20.81 3.39 14.74
CA ARG A 26 19.56 3.64 15.48
C ARG A 26 18.63 4.51 14.63
N PHE A 27 17.32 4.24 14.73
CA PHE A 27 16.27 4.92 14.00
C PHE A 27 15.11 5.17 14.96
N ASP A 28 14.77 6.44 15.17
CA ASP A 28 13.69 6.80 16.04
C ASP A 28 12.35 6.64 15.31
N GLU A 29 11.38 6.10 16.02
CA GLU A 29 10.01 6.01 15.58
C GLU A 29 9.35 7.39 15.74
N ALA A 30 8.73 7.86 14.67
CA ALA A 30 7.99 9.11 14.73
C ALA A 30 6.75 8.96 15.63
N LYS A 31 6.28 10.08 16.19
CA LYS A 31 5.07 10.12 17.06
C LYS A 31 3.83 9.44 16.43
N GLN A 32 3.80 9.30 15.10
CA GLN A 32 2.70 8.64 14.38
C GLN A 32 2.90 7.14 14.20
N GLY A 33 3.97 6.54 14.72
CA GLY A 33 4.23 5.11 14.67
C GLY A 33 4.94 4.63 13.40
N HIS A 34 5.66 5.49 12.68
CA HIS A 34 6.42 5.09 11.48
C HIS A 34 7.92 5.32 11.65
N LEU A 35 8.72 4.57 10.90
CA LEU A 35 10.17 4.75 10.79
C LEU A 35 10.52 5.50 9.49
N THR A 36 11.58 6.31 9.54
CA THR A 36 12.21 6.89 8.35
C THR A 36 13.52 6.17 8.11
N LEU A 37 13.53 5.29 7.10
CA LEU A 37 14.70 4.50 6.69
C LEU A 37 15.32 5.00 5.37
N LEU A 38 14.93 6.20 4.94
CA LEU A 38 15.47 6.86 3.75
C LEU A 38 16.81 7.50 4.08
N PRO A 39 17.89 7.23 3.31
CA PRO A 39 19.17 7.90 3.47
C PRO A 39 19.05 9.42 3.32
N ALA A 40 19.81 10.19 4.12
CA ALA A 40 19.72 11.66 4.15
C ALA A 40 19.85 12.33 2.78
N LYS A 41 20.67 11.78 1.89
CA LYS A 41 20.87 12.27 0.51
C LYS A 41 19.64 12.14 -0.39
N ARG A 42 18.69 11.26 -0.03
CA ARG A 42 17.46 10.98 -0.80
C ARG A 42 16.24 11.74 -0.30
N ARG A 43 16.35 12.50 0.78
CA ARG A 43 15.22 13.27 1.35
C ARG A 43 14.72 14.42 0.46
N ALA A 44 15.48 14.81 -0.56
CA ALA A 44 15.14 15.86 -1.53
C ALA A 44 14.36 15.36 -2.76
N LEU A 45 13.97 14.08 -2.82
CA LEU A 45 13.18 13.55 -3.94
C LEU A 45 11.75 14.11 -3.92
N THR A 46 11.20 14.28 -5.11
CA THR A 46 9.79 14.68 -5.26
C THR A 46 8.88 13.53 -4.83
N ALA A 47 8.09 13.79 -3.81
CA ALA A 47 7.12 12.85 -3.27
C ALA A 47 5.72 13.48 -3.26
N ASP A 48 4.69 12.67 -3.04
CA ASP A 48 3.32 13.15 -2.95
C ASP A 48 3.17 14.26 -1.91
N THR A 49 2.49 15.32 -2.30
CA THR A 49 2.17 16.48 -1.43
C THR A 49 1.01 16.14 -0.49
N PRO A 50 0.79 16.93 0.58
CA PRO A 50 -0.39 16.75 1.44
C PRO A 50 -1.71 16.78 0.64
N ALA A 51 -1.84 17.70 -0.33
CA ALA A 51 -3.03 17.82 -1.17
C ALA A 51 -3.28 16.56 -2.01
N MET A 52 -2.23 15.98 -2.62
CA MET A 52 -2.33 14.72 -3.36
C MET A 52 -2.78 13.57 -2.47
N VAL A 53 -2.19 13.45 -1.29
CA VAL A 53 -2.52 12.39 -0.32
C VAL A 53 -3.96 12.53 0.17
N ASP A 54 -4.42 13.73 0.48
CA ASP A 54 -5.78 13.98 0.96
C ASP A 54 -6.81 13.74 -0.17
N ALA A 55 -6.53 14.14 -1.42
CA ALA A 55 -7.35 13.83 -2.59
C ALA A 55 -7.48 12.31 -2.79
N ARG A 56 -6.35 11.57 -2.69
CA ARG A 56 -6.34 10.11 -2.79
C ARG A 56 -7.17 9.44 -1.70
N LEU A 57 -7.07 9.91 -0.47
CA LEU A 57 -7.85 9.38 0.64
C LEU A 57 -9.35 9.61 0.43
N ARG A 58 -9.76 10.80 -0.02
CA ARG A 58 -11.18 11.08 -0.31
C ARG A 58 -11.69 10.20 -1.44
N PHE A 59 -10.98 10.14 -2.56
CA PHE A 59 -11.39 9.36 -3.73
C PHE A 59 -11.51 7.87 -3.43
N LEU A 60 -10.46 7.26 -2.84
CA LEU A 60 -10.48 5.85 -2.47
C LEU A 60 -11.48 5.57 -1.35
N GLY A 61 -11.61 6.47 -0.38
CA GLY A 61 -12.56 6.34 0.74
C GLY A 61 -14.05 6.33 0.30
N ARG A 62 -14.36 6.88 -0.89
CA ARG A 62 -15.69 6.78 -1.52
C ARG A 62 -15.92 5.47 -2.26
N GLY A 63 -14.93 4.56 -2.29
CA GLY A 63 -15.06 3.22 -2.86
C GLY A 63 -14.97 3.15 -4.39
N HIS A 64 -14.54 4.22 -5.06
CA HIS A 64 -14.45 4.25 -6.52
C HIS A 64 -13.52 3.16 -7.09
N TYR A 65 -12.52 2.70 -6.31
CA TYR A 65 -11.61 1.62 -6.68
C TYR A 65 -11.84 0.31 -5.89
N ALA A 66 -13.03 0.11 -5.34
CA ALA A 66 -13.39 -1.13 -4.66
C ALA A 66 -13.17 -2.42 -5.49
N PRO A 67 -13.31 -2.45 -6.83
CA PRO A 67 -12.93 -3.63 -7.61
C PRO A 67 -11.46 -4.02 -7.46
N VAL A 68 -10.54 -3.05 -7.43
CA VAL A 68 -9.10 -3.28 -7.19
C VAL A 68 -8.86 -3.77 -5.76
N GLU A 69 -9.47 -3.12 -4.77
CA GLU A 69 -9.34 -3.49 -3.36
C GLU A 69 -9.77 -4.94 -3.12
N ARG A 70 -10.90 -5.37 -3.71
CA ARG A 70 -11.38 -6.76 -3.63
C ARG A 70 -10.43 -7.75 -4.29
N ALA A 71 -9.91 -7.43 -5.49
CA ALA A 71 -8.98 -8.31 -6.18
C ALA A 71 -7.69 -8.53 -5.38
N LEU A 72 -7.12 -7.46 -4.80
CA LEU A 72 -5.94 -7.55 -3.95
C LEU A 72 -6.21 -8.30 -2.64
N ALA A 73 -7.39 -8.11 -2.05
CA ALA A 73 -7.81 -8.84 -0.86
C ALA A 73 -7.85 -10.36 -1.11
N VAL A 74 -8.38 -10.80 -2.26
CA VAL A 74 -8.38 -12.21 -2.66
C VAL A 74 -6.95 -12.75 -2.71
N VAL A 75 -6.02 -12.05 -3.37
CA VAL A 75 -4.61 -12.46 -3.43
C VAL A 75 -4.00 -12.63 -2.04
N VAL A 76 -4.27 -11.70 -1.13
CA VAL A 76 -3.71 -11.75 0.24
C VAL A 76 -4.33 -12.86 1.07
N VAL A 77 -5.64 -13.12 0.93
CA VAL A 77 -6.34 -14.20 1.63
C VAL A 77 -5.88 -15.58 1.13
N GLU A 78 -5.72 -15.74 -0.18
CA GLU A 78 -5.34 -17.02 -0.81
C GLU A 78 -3.84 -17.33 -0.69
N ALA A 79 -3.00 -16.35 -0.36
CA ALA A 79 -1.57 -16.59 -0.20
C ALA A 79 -1.31 -17.54 0.96
N SER A 80 -0.71 -18.69 0.70
CA SER A 80 -0.40 -19.73 1.69
C SER A 80 0.93 -19.50 2.41
N ALA A 81 1.87 -18.78 1.78
CA ALA A 81 3.18 -18.51 2.35
C ALA A 81 3.08 -17.78 3.70
N PRO A 82 3.85 -18.15 4.72
CA PRO A 82 3.99 -17.34 5.92
C PRO A 82 4.76 -16.04 5.60
N GLY A 83 4.55 -14.99 6.40
CA GLY A 83 5.25 -13.72 6.19
C GLY A 83 4.31 -12.51 6.11
N ILE A 84 4.91 -11.35 5.83
CA ILE A 84 4.17 -10.09 5.77
C ILE A 84 3.54 -9.85 4.40
N VAL A 85 2.55 -8.96 4.38
CA VAL A 85 2.10 -8.27 3.16
C VAL A 85 2.86 -6.96 3.05
N LEU A 86 3.73 -6.84 2.05
CA LEU A 86 4.51 -5.62 1.78
C LEU A 86 3.81 -4.83 0.67
N ASP A 87 3.40 -3.60 0.95
CA ASP A 87 2.80 -2.68 -0.02
C ASP A 87 3.85 -1.62 -0.40
N VAL A 88 4.34 -1.69 -1.65
CA VAL A 88 5.42 -0.83 -2.16
C VAL A 88 4.84 0.32 -2.98
N GLY A 89 5.21 1.56 -2.63
CA GLY A 89 4.53 2.74 -3.13
C GLY A 89 3.10 2.82 -2.58
N SER A 90 2.95 2.47 -1.30
CA SER A 90 1.67 2.26 -0.63
C SER A 90 0.77 3.50 -0.57
N GLY A 91 1.33 4.69 -0.81
CA GLY A 91 0.61 5.92 -0.53
C GLY A 91 0.11 5.94 0.94
N PRO A 92 -1.15 6.31 1.19
CA PRO A 92 -1.72 6.32 2.54
C PRO A 92 -2.09 4.93 3.09
N GLY A 93 -1.72 3.83 2.43
CA GLY A 93 -1.93 2.46 2.91
C GLY A 93 -3.36 1.91 2.74
N THR A 94 -4.17 2.51 1.88
CA THR A 94 -5.59 2.13 1.71
C THR A 94 -5.76 0.69 1.23
N TYR A 95 -5.01 0.27 0.21
CA TYR A 95 -5.07 -1.09 -0.34
C TYR A 95 -4.59 -2.13 0.68
N LEU A 96 -3.46 -1.85 1.35
CA LEU A 96 -2.93 -2.71 2.42
C LEU A 96 -3.96 -2.89 3.54
N ALA A 97 -4.53 -1.78 4.02
CA ALA A 97 -5.51 -1.81 5.11
C ALA A 97 -6.77 -2.61 4.72
N HIS A 98 -7.24 -2.46 3.47
CA HIS A 98 -8.38 -3.24 2.97
C HIS A 98 -8.04 -4.73 2.91
N ALA A 99 -6.89 -5.10 2.36
CA ALA A 99 -6.44 -6.48 2.26
C ALA A 99 -6.26 -7.15 3.64
N LEU A 100 -5.69 -6.43 4.62
CA LEU A 100 -5.52 -6.92 5.99
C LEU A 100 -6.86 -7.11 6.71
N ARG A 101 -7.85 -6.21 6.49
CA ARG A 101 -9.21 -6.41 7.02
C ARG A 101 -9.85 -7.67 6.46
N ALA A 102 -9.74 -7.90 5.15
CA ALA A 102 -10.30 -9.08 4.50
C ALA A 102 -9.64 -10.39 4.99
N ALA A 103 -8.33 -10.37 5.25
CA ALA A 103 -7.61 -11.52 5.79
C ALA A 103 -8.03 -11.89 7.22
N GLY A 104 -8.68 -10.98 7.97
CA GLY A 104 -9.19 -11.24 9.31
C GLY A 104 -8.15 -11.63 10.34
N THR A 105 -8.59 -11.97 11.55
CA THR A 105 -7.78 -12.61 12.58
C THR A 105 -7.70 -14.12 12.41
N ASP A 106 -8.72 -14.73 11.75
CA ASP A 106 -8.91 -16.19 11.62
C ASP A 106 -8.86 -16.67 10.16
N GLY A 107 -8.39 -15.85 9.21
CA GLY A 107 -8.40 -16.17 7.78
C GLY A 107 -9.80 -16.24 7.15
N ARG A 108 -10.86 -15.87 7.86
CA ARG A 108 -12.23 -15.80 7.35
C ARG A 108 -12.52 -14.38 6.85
N PRO A 109 -13.10 -14.21 5.67
CA PRO A 109 -13.48 -12.89 5.18
C PRO A 109 -14.48 -12.24 6.14
N VAL A 110 -14.13 -11.05 6.66
CA VAL A 110 -15.06 -10.25 7.48
C VAL A 110 -16.05 -9.59 6.55
N VAL A 111 -17.28 -10.06 6.57
CA VAL A 111 -18.42 -9.35 5.97
C VAL A 111 -18.68 -8.12 6.83
N ALA A 112 -18.60 -6.92 6.23
CA ALA A 112 -18.82 -5.66 6.94
C ALA A 112 -20.17 -5.66 7.69
N PRO A 113 -20.22 -5.35 9.00
CA PRO A 113 -21.48 -5.19 9.70
C PRO A 113 -22.17 -3.92 9.22
N GLY A 114 -23.41 -4.06 8.80
CA GLY A 114 -24.30 -2.93 8.52
C GLY A 114 -24.45 -2.06 9.78
N ALA A 115 -24.39 -0.76 9.59
CA ALA A 115 -24.57 0.22 10.65
C ALA A 115 -25.99 0.12 11.26
N SER A 116 -26.07 -0.21 12.55
CA SER A 116 -27.23 0.10 13.36
C SER A 116 -26.75 0.53 14.75
N GLY A 117 -27.07 1.79 15.08
CA GLY A 117 -26.72 2.37 16.36
C GLY A 117 -27.65 1.95 17.48
N THR A 118 -27.16 2.10 18.71
CA THR A 118 -27.89 2.80 19.80
C THR A 118 -26.98 2.93 21.02
N ALA A 119 -26.91 4.12 21.57
CA ALA A 119 -26.19 4.42 22.80
C ALA A 119 -27.05 4.04 24.02
N ALA A 120 -26.38 3.53 25.07
CA ALA A 120 -26.94 3.53 26.43
C ALA A 120 -25.80 3.72 27.42
N GLY A 121 -26.01 4.63 28.39
CA GLY A 121 -25.05 5.10 29.36
C GLY A 121 -24.65 4.06 30.41
N GLY A 122 -23.45 4.19 30.90
CA GLY A 122 -22.86 3.34 31.92
C GLY A 122 -22.24 4.14 33.06
N PRO A 123 -21.94 3.52 34.20
CA PRO A 123 -21.51 4.17 35.45
C PRO A 123 -20.02 4.52 35.48
N SER A 124 -19.63 5.31 36.50
CA SER A 124 -18.33 5.92 36.75
C SER A 124 -17.13 4.96 36.80
N PRO A 125 -15.91 5.43 36.52
CA PRO A 125 -14.76 4.59 36.33
C PRO A 125 -14.17 4.06 37.64
N GLU A 126 -13.89 2.75 37.62
CA GLU A 126 -12.93 2.12 38.55
C GLU A 126 -11.49 2.32 38.02
N PRO A 127 -10.44 2.23 38.87
CA PRO A 127 -9.06 2.44 38.44
C PRO A 127 -8.66 1.43 37.35
N GLU A 128 -8.06 1.97 36.28
CA GLU A 128 -7.63 1.16 35.13
C GLU A 128 -6.57 0.13 35.58
N PRO A 129 -6.74 -1.15 35.25
CA PRO A 129 -5.69 -2.15 35.43
C PRO A 129 -4.49 -1.81 34.53
N GLU A 130 -3.28 -2.11 35.00
CA GLU A 130 -2.07 -1.97 34.17
C GLU A 130 -2.27 -2.70 32.83
N PRO A 131 -1.82 -2.12 31.70
CA PRO A 131 -2.03 -2.72 30.40
C PRO A 131 -1.37 -4.11 30.36
N GLU A 132 -2.19 -5.14 30.22
CA GLU A 132 -1.69 -6.48 29.91
C GLU A 132 -0.87 -6.45 28.62
N PRO A 133 0.23 -7.21 28.51
CA PRO A 133 1.00 -7.30 27.28
C PRO A 133 0.06 -7.72 26.14
N GLU A 134 0.08 -6.94 25.05
CA GLU A 134 -0.76 -7.23 23.88
C GLU A 134 -0.53 -8.69 23.45
N PRO A 135 -1.59 -9.47 23.22
CA PRO A 135 -1.46 -10.86 22.83
C PRO A 135 -0.66 -10.95 21.52
N GLU A 136 0.35 -11.79 21.50
CA GLU A 136 1.09 -12.13 20.29
C GLU A 136 0.10 -12.52 19.17
N PRO A 137 0.26 -12.02 17.93
CA PRO A 137 -0.64 -12.35 16.84
C PRO A 137 -0.71 -13.86 16.64
N GLY A 138 -1.90 -14.43 16.72
CA GLY A 138 -2.13 -15.86 16.59
C GLY A 138 -1.63 -16.45 15.28
N PRO A 139 -1.40 -17.76 15.18
CA PRO A 139 -0.98 -18.39 13.94
C PRO A 139 -2.03 -18.15 12.84
N GLY A 140 -1.61 -17.53 11.76
CA GLY A 140 -2.46 -17.13 10.63
C GLY A 140 -2.76 -15.63 10.53
N THR A 141 -2.46 -14.84 11.56
CA THR A 141 -2.63 -13.37 11.51
C THR A 141 -1.59 -12.73 10.59
N ARG A 142 -2.04 -12.09 9.51
CA ARG A 142 -1.13 -11.40 8.59
C ARG A 142 -0.80 -10.00 9.11
N LEU A 143 0.50 -9.70 9.16
CA LEU A 143 1.02 -8.36 9.38
C LEU A 143 1.28 -7.68 8.03
N GLY A 144 1.10 -6.37 7.98
CA GLY A 144 1.40 -5.55 6.82
C GLY A 144 2.57 -4.61 7.04
N LEU A 145 3.21 -4.21 5.95
CA LEU A 145 4.21 -3.15 5.93
C LEU A 145 3.95 -2.23 4.75
N ALA A 146 3.60 -0.98 5.03
CA ALA A 146 3.48 0.09 4.06
C ALA A 146 4.84 0.75 3.83
N LEU A 147 5.26 0.89 2.57
CA LEU A 147 6.50 1.56 2.20
C LEU A 147 6.24 2.58 1.11
N ASP A 148 6.63 3.84 1.35
CA ASP A 148 6.46 4.94 0.39
C ASP A 148 7.53 6.01 0.60
N LEU A 149 7.82 6.77 -0.44
CA LEU A 149 8.74 7.90 -0.38
C LEU A 149 8.15 9.10 0.37
N SER A 150 6.82 9.28 0.30
CA SER A 150 6.10 10.39 0.92
C SER A 150 5.93 10.19 2.42
N ALA A 151 6.66 10.97 3.22
CA ALA A 151 6.45 10.99 4.67
C ALA A 151 5.03 11.43 5.07
N VAL A 152 4.34 12.19 4.21
CA VAL A 152 2.93 12.57 4.44
C VAL A 152 2.03 11.37 4.27
N ALA A 153 2.21 10.59 3.20
CA ALA A 153 1.45 9.36 2.94
C ALA A 153 1.70 8.33 4.06
N ILE A 154 2.96 8.09 4.42
CA ILE A 154 3.34 7.12 5.45
C ILE A 154 2.78 7.47 6.83
N ARG A 155 2.67 8.75 7.19
CA ARG A 155 1.98 9.17 8.42
C ARG A 155 0.50 8.77 8.45
N ARG A 156 -0.16 8.70 7.28
CA ARG A 156 -1.54 8.19 7.16
C ARG A 156 -1.55 6.67 7.20
N ALA A 157 -0.64 6.02 6.47
CA ALA A 157 -0.51 4.57 6.42
C ALA A 157 -0.26 3.94 7.82
N ALA A 158 0.55 4.59 8.66
CA ALA A 158 0.81 4.16 10.04
C ALA A 158 -0.44 4.08 10.94
N ARG A 159 -1.56 4.65 10.49
CA ARG A 159 -2.85 4.66 11.21
C ARG A 159 -3.97 3.97 10.42
N ALA A 160 -3.65 3.43 9.25
CA ALA A 160 -4.66 2.85 8.36
C ALA A 160 -5.16 1.50 8.86
N HIS A 161 -4.31 0.75 9.58
CA HIS A 161 -4.66 -0.55 10.16
C HIS A 161 -3.72 -0.91 11.31
N GLU A 162 -4.26 -1.49 12.40
CA GLU A 162 -3.50 -1.88 13.61
C GLU A 162 -2.36 -2.88 13.34
N ARG A 163 -2.55 -3.78 12.36
CA ARG A 163 -1.57 -4.78 11.94
C ARG A 163 -0.62 -4.28 10.84
N ALA A 164 -0.60 -3.00 10.52
CA ALA A 164 0.28 -2.42 9.51
C ALA A 164 1.37 -1.55 10.14
N GLY A 165 2.62 -1.92 9.96
CA GLY A 165 3.75 -1.02 10.13
C GLY A 165 3.91 -0.09 8.92
N ALA A 166 4.63 1.03 9.09
CA ALA A 166 4.83 2.00 8.03
C ALA A 166 6.26 2.55 8.02
N VAL A 167 6.84 2.66 6.83
CA VAL A 167 8.25 3.06 6.63
C VAL A 167 8.36 4.07 5.48
N VAL A 168 9.03 5.19 5.73
CA VAL A 168 9.49 6.09 4.66
C VAL A 168 10.73 5.49 4.04
N GLY A 169 10.64 5.15 2.74
CA GLY A 169 11.72 4.54 1.97
C GLY A 169 11.55 4.75 0.47
N ASP A 170 12.62 4.58 -0.29
CA ASP A 170 12.61 4.68 -1.76
C ASP A 170 12.43 3.29 -2.36
N VAL A 171 11.31 3.06 -3.05
CA VAL A 171 10.98 1.76 -3.68
C VAL A 171 11.93 1.41 -4.84
N THR A 172 12.62 2.39 -5.42
CA THR A 172 13.58 2.19 -6.52
C THR A 172 14.97 1.77 -6.06
N GLU A 173 15.24 1.85 -4.75
CA GLU A 173 16.49 1.45 -4.12
C GLU A 173 16.34 0.09 -3.41
N ARG A 174 17.38 -0.33 -2.66
CA ARG A 174 17.28 -1.50 -1.79
C ARG A 174 16.19 -1.29 -0.75
N LEU A 175 15.20 -2.17 -0.76
CA LEU A 175 14.10 -2.11 0.21
C LEU A 175 14.63 -2.43 1.62
N PRO A 176 14.21 -1.68 2.66
CA PRO A 176 14.61 -1.91 4.05
C PRO A 176 13.86 -3.11 4.67
N VAL A 177 13.85 -4.22 3.95
CA VAL A 177 13.20 -5.48 4.32
C VAL A 177 14.23 -6.60 4.16
N VAL A 178 14.27 -7.53 5.10
CA VAL A 178 15.17 -8.69 5.02
C VAL A 178 14.73 -9.64 3.90
N ASP A 179 15.65 -10.47 3.43
CA ASP A 179 15.38 -11.48 2.41
C ASP A 179 14.28 -12.44 2.89
N ASP A 180 13.45 -12.94 1.96
CA ASP A 180 12.43 -13.96 2.22
C ASP A 180 11.42 -13.61 3.35
N ALA A 181 11.13 -12.33 3.57
CA ALA A 181 10.22 -11.88 4.62
C ALA A 181 8.76 -11.78 4.16
N ALA A 182 8.52 -11.49 2.87
CA ALA A 182 7.19 -11.21 2.35
C ALA A 182 6.51 -12.46 1.80
N ALA A 183 5.28 -12.71 2.26
CA ALA A 183 4.37 -13.66 1.65
C ALA A 183 3.72 -13.06 0.39
N VAL A 184 3.41 -11.77 0.45
CA VAL A 184 2.83 -11.03 -0.67
C VAL A 184 3.53 -9.68 -0.80
N VAL A 185 3.87 -9.29 -2.04
CA VAL A 185 4.23 -7.91 -2.39
C VAL A 185 3.10 -7.34 -3.23
N LEU A 186 2.58 -6.18 -2.84
CA LEU A 186 1.63 -5.38 -3.60
C LEU A 186 2.38 -4.24 -4.30
N ASP A 187 2.18 -4.11 -5.61
CA ASP A 187 2.66 -2.97 -6.44
C ASP A 187 1.44 -2.40 -7.16
N VAL A 188 0.84 -1.34 -6.60
CA VAL A 188 -0.40 -0.75 -7.11
C VAL A 188 -0.10 0.63 -7.68
N PHE A 189 -0.03 0.74 -9.02
CA PHE A 189 0.29 1.97 -9.74
C PHE A 189 1.65 2.60 -9.36
N ALA A 190 2.58 1.81 -8.80
CA ALA A 190 3.85 2.27 -8.26
C ALA A 190 5.04 2.04 -9.23
N PRO A 191 6.18 2.69 -9.02
CA PRO A 191 7.44 2.32 -9.66
C PRO A 191 7.87 0.90 -9.23
N ARG A 192 8.50 0.16 -10.15
CA ARG A 192 8.86 -1.26 -9.92
C ARG A 192 10.33 -1.45 -9.63
N ASN A 193 10.61 -2.44 -8.77
CA ASN A 193 11.95 -2.89 -8.45
C ASN A 193 11.97 -4.43 -8.39
N GLN A 194 11.94 -5.06 -9.56
CA GLN A 194 11.79 -6.51 -9.68
C GLN A 194 12.88 -7.31 -8.94
N THR A 195 14.10 -6.81 -8.93
CA THR A 195 15.22 -7.45 -8.21
C THR A 195 14.96 -7.50 -6.70
N GLU A 196 14.50 -6.39 -6.15
CA GLU A 196 14.19 -6.30 -4.73
C GLU A 196 12.92 -7.08 -4.37
N TYR A 197 11.91 -7.08 -5.25
CA TYR A 197 10.71 -7.90 -5.04
C TYR A 197 11.05 -9.39 -4.99
N ALA A 198 11.92 -9.87 -5.89
CA ALA A 198 12.39 -11.25 -5.87
C ALA A 198 13.21 -11.58 -4.61
N ARG A 199 13.99 -10.63 -4.10
CA ARG A 199 14.79 -10.80 -2.88
C ARG A 199 13.92 -10.89 -1.63
N VAL A 200 12.94 -10.00 -1.47
CA VAL A 200 12.12 -9.92 -0.25
C VAL A 200 10.99 -10.93 -0.20
N LEU A 201 10.53 -11.41 -1.37
CA LEU A 201 9.51 -12.45 -1.44
C LEU A 201 10.07 -13.80 -1.02
N ARG A 202 9.26 -14.55 -0.30
CA ARG A 202 9.51 -15.97 -0.05
C ARG A 202 9.44 -16.78 -1.36
N PRO A 203 10.06 -17.97 -1.41
CA PRO A 203 10.01 -18.83 -2.60
C PRO A 203 8.60 -19.18 -3.08
N ASP A 204 7.66 -19.33 -2.15
CA ASP A 204 6.25 -19.62 -2.35
C ASP A 204 5.36 -18.36 -2.30
N GLY A 205 5.98 -17.17 -2.22
CA GLY A 205 5.31 -15.89 -2.17
C GLY A 205 4.67 -15.45 -3.50
N VAL A 206 3.91 -14.37 -3.44
CA VAL A 206 3.18 -13.82 -4.59
C VAL A 206 3.46 -12.33 -4.74
N LEU A 207 3.84 -11.90 -5.93
CA LEU A 207 3.83 -10.49 -6.33
C LEU A 207 2.49 -10.20 -7.02
N ALA A 208 1.73 -9.23 -6.52
CA ALA A 208 0.52 -8.70 -7.16
C ALA A 208 0.80 -7.32 -7.74
N VAL A 209 0.55 -7.15 -9.03
CA VAL A 209 0.80 -5.89 -9.74
C VAL A 209 -0.50 -5.38 -10.34
N VAL A 210 -0.83 -4.10 -10.09
CA VAL A 210 -1.96 -3.41 -10.70
C VAL A 210 -1.46 -2.32 -11.62
N THR A 211 -1.87 -2.37 -12.88
CA THR A 211 -1.51 -1.37 -13.90
C THR A 211 -2.72 -0.83 -14.64
N PRO A 212 -2.74 0.46 -14.99
CA PRO A 212 -3.78 1.00 -15.84
C PRO A 212 -3.61 0.44 -17.27
N ARG A 213 -4.75 0.18 -17.93
CA ARG A 213 -4.85 -0.22 -19.33
C ARG A 213 -5.19 0.96 -20.23
N THR A 214 -5.01 0.78 -21.53
CA THR A 214 -5.56 1.71 -22.53
C THR A 214 -7.04 1.93 -22.28
N GLY A 215 -7.47 3.19 -22.30
CA GLY A 215 -8.85 3.59 -21.99
C GLY A 215 -9.12 3.85 -20.50
N HIS A 216 -8.15 3.64 -19.60
CA HIS A 216 -8.28 4.02 -18.19
C HIS A 216 -8.41 5.53 -18.05
N LEU A 217 -9.53 6.01 -17.50
CA LEU A 217 -9.89 7.42 -17.33
C LEU A 217 -9.89 8.21 -18.65
N ALA A 218 -10.23 7.57 -19.78
CA ALA A 218 -10.17 8.18 -21.10
C ALA A 218 -11.04 9.44 -21.23
N GLU A 219 -12.15 9.50 -20.49
CA GLU A 219 -13.06 10.64 -20.45
C GLU A 219 -12.43 11.88 -19.78
N LEU A 220 -11.32 11.69 -19.06
CA LEU A 220 -10.52 12.74 -18.42
C LEU A 220 -9.17 12.95 -19.10
N ALA A 221 -8.99 12.51 -20.36
CA ALA A 221 -7.70 12.54 -21.07
C ALA A 221 -7.05 13.93 -21.16
N GLU A 222 -7.85 15.01 -21.17
CA GLU A 222 -7.34 16.38 -21.15
C GLU A 222 -6.71 16.80 -19.81
N ALA A 223 -7.01 16.07 -18.73
CA ALA A 223 -6.57 16.36 -17.37
C ALA A 223 -5.76 15.21 -16.75
N THR A 224 -5.51 14.12 -17.47
CA THR A 224 -4.76 12.96 -16.97
C THR A 224 -3.64 12.60 -17.93
N ILE A 225 -2.60 11.97 -17.39
CA ILE A 225 -1.50 11.44 -18.21
C ILE A 225 -1.99 10.21 -18.95
N ALA A 226 -1.83 10.19 -20.28
CA ALA A 226 -2.23 9.08 -21.13
C ALA A 226 -1.49 7.78 -20.75
N VAL A 227 -2.22 6.67 -20.76
CA VAL A 227 -1.63 5.34 -20.57
C VAL A 227 -0.91 4.93 -21.85
N ASP A 228 0.38 4.61 -21.73
CA ASP A 228 1.17 4.08 -22.84
C ASP A 228 0.68 2.68 -23.22
N PRO A 229 0.29 2.43 -24.50
CA PRO A 229 -0.17 1.12 -24.94
C PRO A 229 0.84 -0.01 -24.73
N GLU A 230 2.14 0.30 -24.78
CA GLU A 230 3.23 -0.66 -24.57
C GLU A 230 3.53 -0.97 -23.09
N LYS A 231 2.80 -0.35 -22.17
CA LYS A 231 3.07 -0.45 -20.72
C LYS A 231 2.95 -1.88 -20.21
N GLU A 232 1.94 -2.62 -20.67
CA GLU A 232 1.74 -4.02 -20.26
C GLU A 232 2.88 -4.94 -20.79
N ARG A 233 3.28 -4.78 -22.05
CA ARG A 233 4.40 -5.52 -22.62
C ARG A 233 5.70 -5.22 -21.87
N ARG A 234 6.01 -3.94 -21.64
CA ARG A 234 7.20 -3.55 -20.85
C ARG A 234 7.17 -4.07 -19.43
N LEU A 235 6.00 -4.11 -18.80
CA LEU A 235 5.82 -4.74 -17.49
C LEU A 235 6.21 -6.22 -17.54
N HIS A 236 5.62 -6.96 -18.48
CA HIS A 236 5.91 -8.38 -18.67
C HIS A 236 7.40 -8.62 -18.87
N ASP A 237 8.02 -7.91 -19.83
CA ASP A 237 9.43 -8.04 -20.17
C ASP A 237 10.34 -7.72 -18.97
N SER A 238 9.96 -6.75 -18.12
CA SER A 238 10.74 -6.39 -16.94
C SER A 238 10.65 -7.44 -15.83
N LEU A 239 9.53 -8.13 -15.69
CA LEU A 239 9.32 -9.10 -14.60
C LEU A 239 9.80 -10.52 -14.97
N THR A 240 9.68 -10.93 -16.24
CA THR A 240 10.00 -12.29 -16.71
C THR A 240 11.38 -12.82 -16.30
N PRO A 241 12.46 -12.01 -16.18
CA PRO A 241 13.75 -12.53 -15.73
C PRO A 241 13.75 -13.07 -14.29
N ALA A 242 12.86 -12.58 -13.44
CA ALA A 242 12.81 -12.93 -12.01
C ALA A 242 11.48 -13.59 -11.58
N PHE A 243 10.48 -13.56 -12.45
CA PHE A 243 9.12 -13.99 -12.11
C PHE A 243 8.45 -14.76 -13.26
N THR A 244 7.61 -15.73 -12.88
CA THR A 244 6.65 -16.39 -13.78
C THR A 244 5.25 -15.87 -13.49
N ARG A 245 4.52 -15.42 -14.50
CA ARG A 245 3.13 -14.96 -14.37
C ARG A 245 2.20 -16.13 -14.05
N ARG A 246 1.42 -15.99 -12.96
CA ARG A 246 0.40 -16.98 -12.53
C ARG A 246 -0.97 -16.65 -13.09
N SER A 247 -1.39 -15.38 -13.00
CA SER A 247 -2.66 -14.89 -13.54
C SER A 247 -2.55 -13.50 -14.14
N SER A 248 -3.56 -13.12 -14.91
CA SER A 248 -3.73 -11.76 -15.44
C SER A 248 -5.22 -11.53 -15.67
N ASP A 249 -5.82 -10.66 -14.87
CA ASP A 249 -7.25 -10.39 -14.88
C ASP A 249 -7.51 -8.93 -15.23
N ASP A 250 -8.28 -8.72 -16.28
CA ASP A 250 -8.68 -7.38 -16.73
C ASP A 250 -9.96 -6.95 -16.02
N LEU A 251 -9.88 -5.87 -15.28
CA LEU A 251 -11.02 -5.24 -14.60
C LEU A 251 -11.41 -3.97 -15.35
N THR A 252 -12.69 -3.86 -15.68
CA THR A 252 -13.28 -2.64 -16.27
C THR A 252 -14.59 -2.34 -15.57
N TRP A 253 -14.75 -1.09 -15.11
CA TRP A 253 -15.99 -0.64 -14.49
C TRP A 253 -16.20 0.84 -14.76
N THR A 254 -17.45 1.29 -14.61
CA THR A 254 -17.84 2.68 -14.76
C THR A 254 -18.06 3.31 -13.40
N MET A 255 -17.64 4.57 -13.26
CA MET A 255 -17.82 5.38 -12.07
C MET A 255 -18.64 6.63 -12.45
N GLU A 256 -19.68 6.93 -11.67
CA GLU A 256 -20.38 8.21 -11.72
C GLU A 256 -19.67 9.15 -10.74
N LEU A 257 -18.87 10.06 -11.25
CA LEU A 257 -18.05 10.95 -10.45
C LEU A 257 -18.70 12.31 -10.32
N SER A 258 -18.81 12.83 -9.10
CA SER A 258 -19.12 14.23 -8.83
C SER A 258 -17.97 15.14 -9.31
N ALA A 259 -18.19 16.43 -9.35
CA ALA A 259 -17.15 17.41 -9.67
C ALA A 259 -15.96 17.31 -8.71
N GLU A 260 -16.22 17.04 -7.42
CA GLU A 260 -15.19 16.84 -6.41
C GLU A 260 -14.41 15.53 -6.63
N ASP A 261 -15.11 14.43 -7.01
CA ASP A 261 -14.45 13.15 -7.33
C ASP A 261 -13.55 13.28 -8.55
N VAL A 262 -13.99 14.03 -9.59
CA VAL A 262 -13.15 14.30 -10.77
C VAL A 262 -11.91 15.11 -10.38
N HIS A 263 -12.07 16.13 -9.54
CA HIS A 263 -10.96 16.89 -9.00
C HIS A 263 -9.99 15.96 -8.24
N ASP A 264 -10.51 15.11 -7.35
CA ASP A 264 -9.70 14.22 -6.54
C ASP A 264 -8.93 13.18 -7.37
N VAL A 265 -9.56 12.52 -8.37
CA VAL A 265 -8.88 11.54 -9.22
C VAL A 265 -7.79 12.15 -10.10
N VAL A 266 -7.96 13.38 -10.56
CA VAL A 266 -6.95 14.12 -11.32
C VAL A 266 -5.76 14.50 -10.43
N HIS A 267 -6.06 15.01 -9.22
CA HIS A 267 -5.03 15.55 -8.32
C HIS A 267 -4.40 14.54 -7.37
N MET A 268 -4.91 13.31 -7.27
CA MET A 268 -4.32 12.28 -6.40
C MET A 268 -3.06 11.62 -6.96
N GLY A 269 -2.72 11.88 -8.23
CA GLY A 269 -1.61 11.24 -8.95
C GLY A 269 -0.69 12.23 -9.66
N PRO A 270 0.20 11.75 -10.54
CA PRO A 270 1.19 12.59 -11.23
C PRO A 270 0.60 13.74 -12.05
N SER A 271 -0.65 13.63 -12.48
CA SER A 271 -1.38 14.69 -13.20
C SER A 271 -1.49 15.98 -12.40
N HIS A 272 -1.43 15.91 -11.05
CA HIS A 272 -1.43 17.06 -10.16
C HIS A 272 -0.42 18.15 -10.55
N HIS A 273 0.74 17.75 -11.07
CA HIS A 273 1.82 18.68 -11.43
C HIS A 273 1.58 19.41 -12.78
N HIS A 274 0.57 19.00 -13.54
CA HIS A 274 0.30 19.49 -14.90
C HIS A 274 -1.07 20.15 -15.05
N VAL A 275 -1.91 20.08 -14.01
CA VAL A 275 -3.28 20.64 -14.03
C VAL A 275 -3.38 21.74 -13.00
N ASP A 276 -4.00 22.86 -13.39
CA ASP A 276 -4.28 23.97 -12.48
C ASP A 276 -5.12 23.46 -11.28
N PRO A 277 -4.67 23.64 -10.04
CA PRO A 277 -5.42 23.21 -8.85
C PRO A 277 -6.78 23.94 -8.71
N GLU A 278 -6.95 25.11 -9.33
CA GLU A 278 -8.20 25.88 -9.33
C GLU A 278 -9.14 25.45 -10.47
N ARG A 279 -8.74 24.50 -11.33
CA ARG A 279 -9.58 24.03 -12.43
C ARG A 279 -10.89 23.43 -11.90
N VAL A 280 -12.01 23.97 -12.40
CA VAL A 280 -13.34 23.45 -12.08
C VAL A 280 -13.69 22.31 -13.02
N PHE A 281 -14.15 21.21 -12.47
CA PHE A 281 -14.61 20.04 -13.22
C PHE A 281 -16.13 19.92 -13.15
N ALA A 282 -16.72 19.26 -14.15
CA ALA A 282 -18.12 18.87 -14.13
C ALA A 282 -18.27 17.41 -13.67
N PRO A 283 -19.41 17.01 -13.09
CA PRO A 283 -19.74 15.62 -12.88
C PRO A 283 -19.63 14.83 -14.18
N THR A 284 -19.00 13.66 -14.13
CA THR A 284 -18.66 12.91 -15.35
C THR A 284 -18.76 11.41 -15.09
N ARG A 285 -19.31 10.68 -16.06
CA ARG A 285 -19.18 9.23 -16.09
C ARG A 285 -17.80 8.86 -16.63
N VAL A 286 -17.05 8.07 -15.88
CA VAL A 286 -15.66 7.74 -16.17
C VAL A 286 -15.45 6.24 -16.15
N THR A 287 -14.69 5.74 -17.13
CA THR A 287 -14.31 4.33 -17.22
C THR A 287 -12.97 4.10 -16.52
N ALA A 288 -12.96 3.21 -15.54
CA ALA A 288 -11.72 2.65 -15.01
C ALA A 288 -11.42 1.31 -15.68
N ALA A 289 -10.18 1.14 -16.15
CA ALA A 289 -9.71 -0.07 -16.82
C ALA A 289 -8.29 -0.40 -16.32
N VAL A 290 -8.13 -1.51 -15.63
CA VAL A 290 -6.85 -1.95 -15.07
C VAL A 290 -6.64 -3.44 -15.31
N THR A 291 -5.37 -3.87 -15.31
CA THR A 291 -5.00 -5.28 -15.20
C THR A 291 -4.48 -5.55 -13.80
N VAL A 292 -4.98 -6.59 -13.15
CA VAL A 292 -4.43 -7.17 -11.94
C VAL A 292 -3.71 -8.45 -12.32
N SER A 293 -2.40 -8.51 -12.12
CA SER A 293 -1.60 -9.69 -12.45
C SER A 293 -0.87 -10.22 -11.23
N THR A 294 -0.76 -11.56 -11.14
CA THR A 294 -0.02 -12.24 -10.08
C THR A 294 1.17 -12.99 -10.64
N TRP A 295 2.26 -13.01 -9.88
CA TRP A 295 3.55 -13.53 -10.31
C TRP A 295 4.20 -14.34 -9.17
N ALA A 296 4.89 -15.42 -9.54
CA ALA A 296 5.71 -16.22 -8.63
C ALA A 296 7.19 -15.95 -8.89
N PRO A 297 8.04 -15.83 -7.86
CA PRO A 297 9.48 -15.72 -8.06
C PRO A 297 10.03 -16.96 -8.73
N VAL A 298 10.97 -16.79 -9.69
CA VAL A 298 11.78 -17.85 -10.28
C VAL A 298 13.05 -17.97 -9.43
N ARG A 299 13.37 -19.17 -8.97
CA ARG A 299 14.60 -19.47 -8.20
C ARG A 299 15.37 -20.62 -8.81
#